data_91e6888e82cdffccce11675b4f360ac8
#
_entry.id   91e6888e82cdffccce11675b4f360ac8
#
_cell.length_a   1.000
_cell.length_b   1.000
_cell.length_c   1.000
_cell.angle_alpha   90.00
_cell.angle_beta   90.00
_cell.angle_gamma   90.00
#
_symmetry.space_group_name_H-M   'P 1'
#
loop_
_entity.id
_entity.type
_entity.pdbx_description
1 polymer ?
#
loop_
_entity_poly.entity_id
_entity_poly.type
_entity_poly.pdbx_seq_one_letter_code
_entity_poly.pdbx_strand_id
1 'polypeptide(L)'
;DGDARPVRVTADGPPQVAVLAVRPAWVRVQAGDGTVLFEKILDAGETYVVPRNVEAPRLRAGNSGSVFFLVDGKPLGPARPGPNVAANIDLTAESLAATFTPADLTRERELAVHVARLTASSN
;
A
#
# COMPACT_ATOMS: atom_id res chain seq x y z
N ASP A 1 -4.74 -15.70 -16.04
CA ASP A 1 -4.76 -15.84 -16.36
C ASP A 1 -4.75 -15.76 -16.32
N GLY A 2 -4.57 -15.89 -16.13
CA GLY A 2 -4.38 -15.93 -16.44
C GLY A 2 -4.16 -15.74 -16.28
N ASP A 3 -4.00 -15.74 -16.38
CA ASP A 3 -3.68 -15.64 -16.53
C ASP A 3 -3.40 -15.37 -16.24
N ALA A 4 -3.25 -15.55 -16.00
CA ALA A 4 -2.88 -15.30 -16.04
C ALA A 4 -2.60 -14.87 -15.74
N ARG A 5 -2.33 -14.86 -15.77
CA ARG A 5 -2.06 -14.48 -15.85
C ARG A 5 -1.67 -14.15 -15.61
N PRO A 6 -1.58 -14.33 -15.49
CA PRO A 6 -1.07 -13.78 -15.49
C PRO A 6 -0.71 -13.17 -15.54
N VAL A 7 -0.49 -13.17 -15.62
CA VAL A 7 -0.14 -12.63 -15.95
C VAL A 7 0.19 -12.09 -15.84
N ARG A 8 0.53 -12.27 -15.93
CA ARG A 8 0.89 -11.67 -16.10
C ARG A 8 1.09 -10.92 -16.27
N VAL A 9 1.24 -10.91 -16.18
CA VAL A 9 1.50 -10.11 -16.58
C VAL A 9 1.77 -9.37 -16.55
N THR A 10 1.66 -9.41 -16.28
CA THR A 10 2.12 -8.65 -16.29
C THR A 10 3.23 -8.02 -16.08
N ALA A 11 3.84 -8.46 -15.98
CA ALA A 11 5.25 -8.11 -15.97
C ALA A 11 5.60 -6.91 -16.81
N ASP A 12 4.73 -6.56 -17.67
CA ASP A 12 4.98 -5.52 -18.66
C ASP A 12 4.65 -4.12 -18.20
N GLY A 13 4.27 -3.92 -16.99
CA GLY A 13 3.96 -2.60 -16.49
C GLY A 13 4.73 -2.32 -15.23
N PRO A 14 4.64 -1.10 -14.69
CA PRO A 14 5.20 -0.82 -13.39
C PRO A 14 4.53 -1.69 -12.33
N PRO A 15 5.24 -2.04 -11.26
CA PRO A 15 4.64 -2.82 -10.17
C PRO A 15 3.40 -2.15 -9.61
N GLN A 16 2.42 -2.95 -9.23
CA GLN A 16 1.22 -2.43 -8.59
C GLN A 16 1.52 -2.03 -7.16
N VAL A 17 1.05 -0.85 -6.76
CA VAL A 17 1.20 -0.34 -5.40
C VAL A 17 -0.17 -0.21 -4.77
N ALA A 18 -0.32 -0.69 -3.54
CA ALA A 18 -1.54 -0.52 -2.78
C ALA A 18 -1.20 -0.10 -1.36
N VAL A 19 -2.15 0.60 -0.74
CA VAL A 19 -2.06 1.02 0.66
C VAL A 19 -3.00 0.13 1.45
N LEU A 20 -2.52 -0.46 2.54
CA LEU A 20 -3.30 -1.36 3.39
C LEU A 20 -3.31 -0.83 4.81
N ALA A 21 -4.50 -0.74 5.42
CA ALA A 21 -4.64 -0.42 6.83
C ALA A 21 -4.92 -1.69 7.61
N VAL A 22 -4.20 -1.91 8.72
CA VAL A 22 -4.48 -3.06 9.60
C VAL A 22 -5.39 -2.66 10.76
N ARG A 23 -5.56 -1.36 10.97
CA ARG A 23 -6.52 -0.76 11.90
C ARG A 23 -7.03 0.51 11.24
N PRO A 24 -8.17 1.06 11.69
CA PRO A 24 -8.68 2.27 11.07
C PRO A 24 -7.63 3.38 11.02
N ALA A 25 -7.42 3.93 9.84
CA ALA A 25 -6.42 4.97 9.63
C ALA A 25 -6.88 5.90 8.50
N TRP A 26 -6.78 7.20 8.75
CA TRP A 26 -7.08 8.18 7.73
C TRP A 26 -5.95 8.24 6.72
N VAL A 27 -6.29 8.25 5.44
CA VAL A 27 -5.30 8.37 4.37
C VAL A 27 -5.78 9.38 3.32
N ARG A 28 -4.83 10.09 2.75
CA ARG A 28 -5.06 10.96 1.59
C ARG A 28 -3.98 10.68 0.56
N VAL A 29 -4.39 10.43 -0.67
CA VAL A 29 -3.47 10.22 -1.78
C VAL A 29 -3.67 11.37 -2.77
N GLN A 30 -2.58 12.03 -3.12
CA GLN A 30 -2.58 13.15 -4.06
C GLN A 30 -1.63 12.86 -5.21
N ALA A 31 -1.99 13.34 -6.41
CA ALA A 31 -1.07 13.35 -7.53
C ALA A 31 0.00 14.42 -7.31
N GLY A 32 1.05 14.38 -8.13
CA GLY A 32 2.15 15.33 -7.99
C GLY A 32 1.74 16.79 -8.16
N ASP A 33 0.63 17.04 -8.87
CA ASP A 33 0.11 18.39 -9.04
C ASP A 33 -0.82 18.83 -7.91
N GLY A 34 -0.99 18.01 -6.89
CA GLY A 34 -1.83 18.32 -5.74
C GLY A 34 -3.26 17.83 -5.83
N THR A 35 -3.66 17.24 -6.97
CA THR A 35 -5.02 16.73 -7.13
C THR A 35 -5.25 15.58 -6.14
N VAL A 36 -6.32 15.66 -5.35
CA VAL A 36 -6.67 14.60 -4.41
C VAL A 36 -7.29 13.46 -5.19
N LEU A 37 -6.65 12.30 -5.15
CA LEU A 37 -7.13 11.10 -5.83
C LEU A 37 -8.03 10.28 -4.93
N PHE A 38 -7.76 10.30 -3.62
CA PHE A 38 -8.45 9.45 -2.67
C PHE A 38 -8.25 10.04 -1.28
N GLU A 39 -9.31 10.06 -0.50
CA GLU A 39 -9.21 10.48 0.90
C GLU A 39 -10.35 9.83 1.67
N LYS A 40 -9.99 9.01 2.66
CA LYS A 40 -10.98 8.46 3.58
C LYS A 40 -10.28 7.77 4.74
N ILE A 41 -11.06 7.36 5.73
CA ILE A 41 -10.57 6.48 6.78
C ILE A 41 -10.71 5.06 6.26
N LEU A 42 -9.56 4.40 6.10
CA LEU A 42 -9.54 2.97 5.74
C LEU A 42 -9.82 2.16 6.99
N ASP A 43 -10.75 1.22 6.89
CA ASP A 43 -11.01 0.27 7.96
C ASP A 43 -9.95 -0.84 7.97
N ALA A 44 -9.92 -1.60 9.06
CA ALA A 44 -8.97 -2.70 9.17
C ALA A 44 -9.15 -3.68 8.01
N GLY A 45 -8.07 -3.96 7.29
CA GLY A 45 -8.07 -4.86 6.15
C GLY A 45 -8.45 -4.21 4.83
N GLU A 46 -8.82 -2.95 4.84
CA GLU A 46 -9.20 -2.23 3.64
C GLU A 46 -7.96 -1.78 2.88
N THR A 47 -8.02 -1.80 1.55
CA THR A 47 -6.90 -1.38 0.71
C THR A 47 -7.33 -0.31 -0.27
N TYR A 48 -6.36 0.48 -0.70
CA TYR A 48 -6.52 1.39 -1.83
C TYR A 48 -5.42 1.10 -2.84
N VAL A 49 -5.80 0.76 -4.06
CA VAL A 49 -4.84 0.50 -5.15
C VAL A 49 -4.52 1.80 -5.85
N VAL A 50 -3.25 2.16 -5.88
CA VAL A 50 -2.79 3.39 -6.51
C VAL A 50 -2.87 3.21 -8.03
N PRO A 51 -3.54 4.13 -8.77
CA PRO A 51 -3.58 4.03 -10.23
C PRO A 51 -2.16 4.12 -10.81
N ARG A 52 -1.89 3.29 -11.80
CA ARG A 52 -0.54 3.22 -12.39
C ARG A 52 -0.18 4.43 -13.25
N ASN A 53 -1.20 5.12 -13.73
CA ASN A 53 -0.99 6.24 -14.65
C ASN A 53 -0.92 7.59 -13.95
N VAL A 54 -0.74 7.59 -12.64
CA VAL A 54 -0.63 8.82 -11.88
C VAL A 54 0.83 9.21 -11.73
N GLU A 55 1.13 10.46 -12.01
CA GLU A 55 2.48 10.98 -11.87
C GLU A 55 2.73 11.43 -10.44
N ALA A 56 3.83 10.96 -9.85
CA ALA A 56 4.31 11.36 -8.52
C ALA A 56 3.24 11.30 -7.43
N PRO A 57 2.56 10.14 -7.25
CA PRO A 57 1.53 10.03 -6.20
C PRO A 57 2.16 10.08 -4.82
N ARG A 58 1.50 10.78 -3.90
CA ARG A 58 1.99 10.97 -2.55
C ARG A 58 0.92 10.67 -1.52
N LEU A 59 1.35 10.15 -0.38
CA LEU A 59 0.47 9.75 0.71
C LEU A 59 0.67 10.62 1.94
N ARG A 60 -0.44 10.94 2.59
CA ARG A 60 -0.46 11.43 3.97
C ARG A 60 -1.38 10.53 4.76
N ALA A 61 -0.94 10.05 5.92
CA ALA A 61 -1.71 9.09 6.71
C ALA A 61 -1.63 9.43 8.18
N GLY A 62 -2.77 9.38 8.86
CA GLY A 62 -2.82 9.37 10.31
C GLY A 62 -2.77 7.93 10.80
N ASN A 63 -2.40 7.73 12.07
CA ASN A 63 -2.22 6.40 12.66
C ASN A 63 -1.26 5.54 11.83
N SER A 64 -0.12 6.11 11.54
CA SER A 64 0.80 5.60 10.51
C SER A 64 1.38 4.22 10.82
N GLY A 65 1.41 3.82 12.10
CA GLY A 65 1.87 2.48 12.48
C GLY A 65 0.92 1.38 12.02
N SER A 66 -0.29 1.75 11.61
CA SER A 66 -1.29 0.81 11.10
C SER A 66 -1.37 0.80 9.58
N VAL A 67 -0.52 1.57 8.89
CA VAL A 67 -0.56 1.71 7.43
C VAL A 67 0.68 1.05 6.81
N PHE A 68 0.43 0.15 5.89
CA PHE A 68 1.47 -0.60 5.19
C PHE A 68 1.30 -0.44 3.68
N PHE A 69 2.33 -0.79 2.94
CA PHE A 69 2.32 -0.71 1.48
C PHE A 69 2.48 -2.09 0.90
N LEU A 70 1.74 -2.38 -0.15
CA LEU A 70 1.87 -3.63 -0.89
C LEU A 70 2.44 -3.30 -2.26
N VAL A 71 3.62 -3.80 -2.55
CA VAL A 71 4.26 -3.64 -3.86
C VAL A 71 4.23 -5.01 -4.53
N ASP A 72 3.35 -5.16 -5.52
CA ASP A 72 3.08 -6.45 -6.15
C ASP A 72 2.75 -7.52 -5.11
N GLY A 73 1.97 -7.14 -4.10
CA GLY A 73 1.55 -8.04 -3.03
C GLY A 73 2.54 -8.21 -1.90
N LYS A 74 3.73 -7.62 -2.00
CA LYS A 74 4.74 -7.74 -0.93
C LYS A 74 4.58 -6.60 0.07
N PRO A 75 4.37 -6.90 1.35
CA PRO A 75 4.15 -5.87 2.35
C PRO A 75 5.44 -5.17 2.77
N LEU A 76 5.38 -3.85 2.80
CA LEU A 76 6.46 -2.99 3.27
C LEU A 76 5.91 -2.04 4.33
N GLY A 77 6.71 -1.63 5.25
CA GLY A 77 6.31 -0.64 6.24
C GLY A 77 6.52 -1.11 7.65
N PRO A 78 5.86 -0.47 8.61
CA PRO A 78 4.77 0.51 8.49
C PRO A 78 5.21 1.86 7.95
N ALA A 79 4.26 2.70 7.61
CA ALA A 79 4.54 4.02 7.05
C ALA A 79 5.39 4.85 8.02
N ARG A 80 5.09 4.73 9.31
CA ARG A 80 5.86 5.33 10.38
C ARG A 80 5.47 4.65 11.68
N PRO A 81 6.43 4.31 12.57
CA PRO A 81 6.06 3.64 13.82
C PRO A 81 5.14 4.49 14.68
N GLY A 82 4.22 3.82 15.37
CA GLY A 82 3.35 4.45 16.34
C GLY A 82 2.16 5.20 15.75
N PRO A 83 1.34 5.82 16.61
CA PRO A 83 0.15 6.52 16.16
C PRO A 83 0.48 7.95 15.71
N ASN A 84 1.35 8.08 14.74
CA ASN A 84 1.84 9.35 14.24
C ASN A 84 1.22 9.70 12.90
N VAL A 85 1.58 10.86 12.37
CA VAL A 85 1.21 11.26 11.01
C VAL A 85 2.42 11.05 10.13
N ALA A 86 2.25 10.29 9.06
CA ALA A 86 3.25 10.17 8.02
C ALA A 86 2.80 11.05 6.85
N ALA A 87 3.70 11.89 6.34
CA ALA A 87 3.34 12.84 5.31
C ALA A 87 4.34 12.76 4.16
N ASN A 88 3.87 13.12 2.99
CA ASN A 88 4.70 13.29 1.80
C ASN A 88 5.46 12.02 1.42
N ILE A 89 4.78 10.88 1.53
CA ILE A 89 5.36 9.58 1.17
C ILE A 89 5.16 9.36 -0.33
N ASP A 90 6.25 9.13 -1.03
CA ASP A 90 6.23 8.83 -2.46
C ASP A 90 5.71 7.40 -2.65
N LEU A 91 4.62 7.26 -3.40
CA LEU A 91 3.95 5.97 -3.60
C LEU A 91 4.41 5.23 -4.85
N THR A 92 5.56 5.57 -5.41
CA THR A 92 6.12 4.74 -6.47
C THR A 92 6.76 3.49 -5.86
N ALA A 93 6.69 2.38 -6.59
CA ALA A 93 7.25 1.11 -6.10
C ALA A 93 8.75 1.26 -5.80
N GLU A 94 9.46 2.00 -6.64
CA GLU A 94 10.89 2.21 -6.48
C GLU A 94 11.21 2.94 -5.18
N SER A 95 10.48 4.03 -4.90
CA SER A 95 10.72 4.82 -3.68
C SER A 95 10.33 4.05 -2.44
N LEU A 96 9.23 3.29 -2.50
CA LEU A 96 8.81 2.49 -1.36
C LEU A 96 9.84 1.42 -1.03
N ALA A 97 10.37 0.74 -2.04
CA ALA A 97 11.38 -0.29 -1.81
C ALA A 97 12.69 0.30 -1.28
N ALA A 98 13.01 1.53 -1.65
CA ALA A 98 14.22 2.20 -1.17
C ALA A 98 14.07 2.75 0.25
N THR A 99 12.85 3.13 0.63
CA THR A 99 12.59 3.83 1.89
C THR A 99 12.18 2.88 3.02
N PHE A 100 11.39 1.85 2.69
CA PHE A 100 10.81 0.96 3.69
C PHE A 100 11.38 -0.44 3.57
N THR A 101 11.39 -1.15 4.71
CA THR A 101 11.84 -2.54 4.73
C THR A 101 10.64 -3.46 4.59
N PRO A 102 10.88 -4.70 4.12
CA PRO A 102 9.81 -5.70 4.14
C PRO A 102 9.26 -5.87 5.55
N ALA A 103 7.94 -5.92 5.68
CA ALA A 103 7.30 -6.06 6.97
C ALA A 103 7.54 -7.48 7.51
N ASP A 104 7.79 -7.56 8.81
CA ASP A 104 8.01 -8.83 9.47
C ASP A 104 6.67 -9.42 9.88
N LEU A 105 6.19 -10.38 9.11
CA LEU A 105 4.85 -10.96 9.34
C LEU A 105 4.79 -11.81 10.61
N THR A 106 5.93 -12.18 11.19
CA THR A 106 5.91 -12.89 12.48
C THR A 106 5.64 -11.94 13.63
N ARG A 107 5.96 -10.66 13.47
CA ARG A 107 5.70 -9.62 14.47
C ARG A 107 4.41 -8.87 14.18
N GLU A 108 4.11 -8.65 12.91
CA GLU A 108 2.93 -7.91 12.47
C GLU A 108 1.80 -8.89 12.16
N ARG A 109 1.22 -9.44 13.22
CA ARG A 109 0.22 -10.52 13.06
C ARG A 109 -1.04 -10.06 12.37
N GLU A 110 -1.50 -8.85 12.65
CA GLU A 110 -2.67 -8.31 11.98
C GLU A 110 -2.42 -8.17 10.48
N LEU A 111 -1.24 -7.68 10.14
CA LEU A 111 -0.85 -7.58 8.74
C LEU A 111 -0.81 -8.95 8.08
N ALA A 112 -0.24 -9.94 8.76
CA ALA A 112 -0.15 -11.30 8.21
C ALA A 112 -1.53 -11.87 7.89
N VAL A 113 -2.51 -11.63 8.75
CA VAL A 113 -3.89 -12.10 8.53
C VAL A 113 -4.47 -11.44 7.28
N HIS A 114 -4.30 -10.13 7.14
CA HIS A 114 -4.86 -9.42 5.99
C HIS A 114 -4.15 -9.79 4.69
N VAL A 115 -2.84 -9.94 4.71
CA VAL A 115 -2.08 -10.36 3.54
C VAL A 115 -2.50 -11.76 3.10
N ALA A 116 -2.66 -12.68 4.04
CA ALA A 116 -3.10 -14.04 3.72
C ALA A 116 -4.49 -14.03 3.10
N ARG A 117 -5.39 -13.20 3.62
CA ARG A 117 -6.75 -13.08 3.09
C ARG A 117 -6.74 -12.52 1.67
N LEU A 118 -5.94 -11.50 1.42
CA LEU A 118 -5.84 -10.90 0.09
C LEU A 118 -5.25 -11.89 -0.90
N THR A 119 -4.23 -12.64 -0.50
CA THR A 119 -3.63 -13.66 -1.35
C THR A 119 -4.63 -14.76 -1.66
N ALA A 120 -5.40 -15.20 -0.68
CA ALA A 120 -6.41 -16.24 -0.87
C ALA A 120 -7.50 -15.77 -1.83
N SER A 121 -7.92 -14.50 -1.71
CA SER A 121 -9.01 -14.00 -2.55
C SER A 121 -8.56 -13.64 -3.97
N SER A 122 -7.26 -13.63 -4.24
CA SER A 122 -6.78 -13.33 -5.59
C SER A 122 -6.77 -14.55 -6.51
N ASN A 123 -7.14 -15.69 -6.01
CA ASN A 123 -7.17 -16.92 -6.82
C ASN A 123 -8.53 -17.15 -7.46
#